data_a9cf960869394db5a585228a2d78d17e
#
_entry.id   a9cf960869394db5a585228a2d78d17e
#
_cell.length_a   1.000
_cell.length_b   1.000
_cell.length_c   1.000
_cell.angle_alpha   90.00
_cell.angle_beta   90.00
_cell.angle_gamma   90.00
#
_symmetry.space_group_name_H-M   'P 1'
#
loop_
_entity.id
_entity.type
_entity.pdbx_description
1 polymer ?
#
loop_
_entity_poly.entity_id
_entity_poly.type
_entity_poly.pdbx_seq_one_letter_code
_entity_poly.pdbx_strand_id
1 'polypeptide(L)'
;AASDVYKRQELIREKVLLLTRDEIPHSVAVVVDSMKRDENDKVHVQATIIVERDSQKGIIIGKGGKMLKQIGTKARQDIEYLLDDKVYLELWVKVQKDWRDKKIYLQDFGYRKEEY
;
A
#
# COMPACT_ATOMS: atom_id res chain seq x y z
N ALA A 1 -10.26 10.22 -9.36
CA ALA A 1 -9.19 10.79 -10.17
C ALA A 1 -7.88 10.05 -9.93
N ALA A 2 -6.97 10.09 -10.90
CA ALA A 2 -5.67 9.44 -10.81
C ALA A 2 -4.87 9.96 -9.61
N SER A 3 -4.95 11.25 -9.33
CA SER A 3 -4.26 11.86 -8.18
C SER A 3 -4.75 11.29 -6.85
N ASP A 4 -6.01 10.87 -6.76
CA ASP A 4 -6.55 10.29 -5.53
C ASP A 4 -6.00 8.90 -5.28
N VAL A 5 -5.83 8.10 -6.33
CA VAL A 5 -5.21 6.78 -6.22
C VAL A 5 -3.77 6.92 -5.73
N TYR A 6 -3.03 7.87 -6.28
CA TYR A 6 -1.66 8.14 -5.88
C TYR A 6 -1.57 8.55 -4.41
N LYS A 7 -2.48 9.41 -3.97
CA LYS A 7 -2.51 9.84 -2.57
C LYS A 7 -2.76 8.67 -1.62
N ARG A 8 -3.64 7.74 -1.99
CA ARG A 8 -3.91 6.55 -1.18
C ARG A 8 -2.67 5.66 -1.07
N GLN A 9 -1.96 5.49 -2.17
CA GLN A 9 -0.70 4.73 -2.17
C GLN A 9 0.32 5.37 -1.24
N GLU A 10 0.44 6.68 -1.28
CA GLU A 10 1.36 7.42 -0.41
C GLU A 10 0.97 7.33 1.07
N LEU A 11 -0.31 7.36 1.39
CA LEU A 11 -0.77 7.21 2.77
C LEU A 11 -0.40 5.83 3.33
N ILE A 12 -0.60 4.78 2.54
CA ILE A 12 -0.24 3.42 2.96
C ILE A 12 1.27 3.31 3.11
N ARG A 13 2.02 3.79 2.13
CA ARG A 13 3.48 3.74 2.15
C ARG A 13 4.04 4.50 3.35
N GLU A 14 3.48 5.66 3.65
CA GLU A 14 3.86 6.44 4.82
C GLU A 14 3.71 5.64 6.11
N LYS A 15 2.60 4.89 6.25
CA LYS A 15 2.39 4.08 7.44
C LYS A 15 3.35 2.91 7.51
N VAL A 16 3.68 2.30 6.38
CA VAL A 16 4.70 1.25 6.34
C VAL A 16 6.03 1.79 6.86
N LEU A 17 6.47 2.92 6.32
CA LEU A 17 7.75 3.51 6.71
C LEU A 17 7.75 3.95 8.17
N LEU A 18 6.66 4.56 8.61
CA LEU A 18 6.55 5.06 9.98
C LEU A 18 6.58 3.93 11.02
N LEU A 19 5.84 2.87 10.77
CA LEU A 19 5.70 1.78 11.74
C LEU A 19 6.86 0.80 11.71
N THR A 20 7.54 0.66 10.59
CA THR A 20 8.74 -0.18 10.51
C THR A 20 10.02 0.62 10.76
N ARG A 21 9.89 1.93 10.84
CA ARG A 21 10.98 2.85 11.12
C ARG A 21 12.13 2.69 10.13
N ASP A 22 13.35 2.45 10.62
CA ASP A 22 14.54 2.40 9.79
C ASP A 22 14.81 1.03 9.17
N GLU A 23 13.97 0.05 9.45
CA GLU A 23 14.23 -1.32 9.00
C GLU A 23 13.97 -1.50 7.50
N ILE A 24 13.06 -0.71 6.92
CA ILE A 24 12.75 -0.79 5.48
C ILE A 24 12.60 0.62 4.90
N PRO A 25 13.65 1.45 4.96
CA PRO A 25 13.44 2.89 4.70
C PRO A 25 13.10 3.26 3.27
N HIS A 26 13.61 2.57 2.27
CA HIS A 26 13.42 3.00 0.86
C HIS A 26 13.16 1.88 -0.12
N SER A 27 12.95 0.67 0.38
CA SER A 27 12.79 -0.51 -0.46
C SER A 27 11.36 -0.99 -0.51
N VAL A 28 10.41 -0.06 -0.44
CA VAL A 28 9.00 -0.41 -0.43
C VAL A 28 8.22 0.42 -1.45
N ALA A 29 7.34 -0.23 -2.16
CA ALA A 29 6.37 0.42 -3.03
C ALA A 29 4.98 -0.07 -2.65
N VAL A 30 3.97 0.73 -2.94
CA VAL A 30 2.57 0.37 -2.70
C VAL A 30 1.79 0.60 -3.97
N VAL A 31 0.99 -0.41 -4.34
CA VAL A 31 0.10 -0.33 -5.50
C VAL A 31 -1.33 -0.54 -5.02
N VAL A 32 -2.21 0.36 -5.41
CA VAL A 32 -3.64 0.15 -5.21
C VAL A 32 -4.15 -0.69 -6.38
N ASP A 33 -4.48 -1.95 -6.10
CA ASP A 33 -4.90 -2.90 -7.13
C ASP A 33 -6.33 -2.67 -7.58
N SER A 34 -7.20 -2.31 -6.65
CA SER A 34 -8.58 -1.99 -6.99
C SER A 34 -9.18 -1.07 -5.93
N MET A 35 -10.16 -0.30 -6.38
CA MET A 35 -10.93 0.56 -5.51
C MET A 35 -12.35 0.59 -6.07
N LYS A 36 -13.28 -0.03 -5.34
CA LYS A 36 -14.65 -0.21 -5.81
C LYS A 36 -15.64 0.12 -4.71
N ARG A 37 -16.81 0.61 -5.11
CA ARG A 37 -17.92 0.74 -4.18
C ARG A 37 -18.79 -0.50 -4.28
N ASP A 38 -19.26 -1.00 -3.13
CA ASP A 38 -20.19 -2.12 -3.11
C ASP A 38 -21.63 -1.62 -3.22
N GLU A 39 -22.58 -2.54 -3.18
CA GLU A 39 -23.99 -2.22 -3.30
C GLU A 39 -24.52 -1.38 -2.14
N ASN A 40 -23.82 -1.33 -1.01
CA ASN A 40 -24.13 -0.50 0.13
C ASN A 40 -23.38 0.83 0.12
N ASP A 41 -22.77 1.16 -1.01
CA ASP A 41 -21.99 2.37 -1.24
C ASP A 41 -20.76 2.49 -0.34
N LYS A 42 -20.22 1.34 0.10
CA LYS A 42 -18.97 1.30 0.88
C LYS A 42 -17.78 1.10 -0.04
N VAL A 43 -16.69 1.79 0.26
CA VAL A 43 -15.48 1.75 -0.55
C VAL A 43 -14.61 0.57 -0.13
N HIS A 44 -14.24 -0.26 -1.07
CA HIS A 44 -13.30 -1.37 -0.88
C HIS A 44 -12.01 -1.05 -1.60
N VAL A 45 -10.92 -1.01 -0.87
CA VAL A 45 -9.59 -0.74 -1.41
C VAL A 45 -8.74 -1.98 -1.21
N GLN A 46 -8.14 -2.46 -2.29
CA GLN A 46 -7.18 -3.56 -2.26
C GLN A 46 -5.83 -3.03 -2.69
N ALA A 47 -4.81 -3.26 -1.89
CA ALA A 47 -3.48 -2.74 -2.18
C ALA A 47 -2.42 -3.78 -1.86
N THR A 48 -1.32 -3.72 -2.58
CA THR A 48 -0.17 -4.60 -2.39
C THR A 48 1.03 -3.79 -2.00
N ILE A 49 1.69 -4.21 -0.92
CA ILE A 49 2.95 -3.66 -0.47
C ILE A 49 4.05 -4.51 -1.10
N ILE A 50 4.96 -3.88 -1.83
CA ILE A 50 6.00 -4.59 -2.57
C ILE A 50 7.35 -4.30 -1.94
N VAL A 51 8.08 -5.35 -1.63
CA VAL A 51 9.41 -5.28 -1.04
C VAL A 51 10.40 -6.09 -1.87
N GLU A 52 11.69 -5.90 -1.64
CA GLU A 52 12.73 -6.57 -2.40
C GLU A 52 13.16 -7.93 -1.82
N ARG A 53 12.97 -8.13 -0.51
CA ARG A 53 13.50 -9.31 0.19
C ARG A 53 12.46 -9.94 1.11
N ASP A 54 12.60 -11.26 1.30
CA ASP A 54 11.73 -12.00 2.21
C ASP A 54 11.82 -11.50 3.65
N SER A 55 13.02 -11.09 4.09
CA SER A 55 13.19 -10.54 5.43
C SER A 55 12.37 -9.27 5.63
N GLN A 56 12.26 -8.44 4.61
CA GLN A 56 11.44 -7.23 4.66
C GLN A 56 9.96 -7.56 4.72
N LYS A 57 9.53 -8.57 3.98
CA LYS A 57 8.15 -9.05 4.05
C LYS A 57 7.81 -9.50 5.47
N GLY A 58 8.71 -10.25 6.09
CA GLY A 58 8.51 -10.69 7.47
C GLY A 58 8.35 -9.54 8.46
N ILE A 59 9.14 -8.48 8.28
CA ILE A 59 9.06 -7.28 9.12
C ILE A 59 7.71 -6.58 8.96
N ILE A 60 7.24 -6.44 7.73
CA ILE A 60 5.97 -5.76 7.45
C ILE A 60 4.78 -6.55 7.98
N ILE A 61 4.80 -7.87 7.85
CA ILE A 61 3.73 -8.72 8.38
C ILE A 61 3.79 -8.72 9.90
N GLY A 62 4.98 -8.88 10.44
CA GLY A 62 5.20 -8.91 11.87
C GLY A 62 4.76 -10.21 12.50
N LYS A 63 4.98 -10.34 13.80
CA LYS A 63 4.65 -11.54 14.56
C LYS A 63 3.13 -11.72 14.60
N GLY A 64 2.66 -12.84 14.06
CA GLY A 64 1.23 -13.13 14.01
C GLY A 64 0.42 -12.14 13.18
N GLY A 65 1.07 -11.42 12.27
CA GLY A 65 0.40 -10.45 11.41
C GLY A 65 0.11 -9.11 12.08
N LYS A 66 0.64 -8.87 13.27
CA LYS A 66 0.32 -7.66 14.05
C LYS A 66 0.76 -6.36 13.38
N MET A 67 1.95 -6.36 12.78
CA MET A 67 2.45 -5.14 12.12
C MET A 67 1.59 -4.77 10.92
N LEU A 68 1.26 -5.75 10.10
CA LEU A 68 0.40 -5.53 8.93
C LEU A 68 -0.97 -5.02 9.35
N LYS A 69 -1.52 -5.55 10.43
CA LYS A 69 -2.80 -5.09 10.97
C LYS A 69 -2.72 -3.64 11.43
N GLN A 70 -1.66 -3.25 12.10
CA GLN A 70 -1.45 -1.86 12.54
C GLN A 70 -1.34 -0.92 11.33
N ILE A 71 -0.56 -1.32 10.33
CA ILE A 71 -0.40 -0.55 9.10
C ILE A 71 -1.77 -0.35 8.45
N GLY A 72 -2.52 -1.43 8.31
CA GLY A 72 -3.84 -1.39 7.70
C GLY A 72 -4.81 -0.49 8.44
N THR A 73 -4.84 -0.60 9.76
CA THR A 73 -5.75 0.22 10.59
C THR A 73 -5.44 1.71 10.45
N LYS A 74 -4.16 2.08 10.57
CA LYS A 74 -3.76 3.49 10.48
C LYS A 74 -3.94 4.05 9.08
N ALA A 75 -3.58 3.28 8.07
CA ALA A 75 -3.78 3.70 6.67
C ALA A 75 -5.26 3.85 6.35
N ARG A 76 -6.09 2.92 6.80
CA ARG A 76 -7.54 2.99 6.61
C ARG A 76 -8.12 4.26 7.21
N GLN A 77 -7.72 4.60 8.43
CA GLN A 77 -8.19 5.81 9.09
C GLN A 77 -7.84 7.07 8.28
N ASP A 78 -6.62 7.14 7.76
CA ASP A 78 -6.20 8.28 6.95
C ASP A 78 -6.96 8.35 5.63
N ILE A 79 -7.21 7.20 5.01
CA ILE A 79 -7.98 7.14 3.76
C ILE A 79 -9.45 7.54 4.02
N GLU A 80 -10.03 7.07 5.12
CA GLU A 80 -11.39 7.44 5.52
C GLU A 80 -11.49 8.96 5.72
N TYR A 81 -10.50 9.53 6.36
CA TYR A 81 -10.46 10.97 6.54
C TYR A 81 -10.39 11.73 5.21
N LEU A 82 -9.55 11.23 4.30
CA LEU A 82 -9.39 11.84 2.98
C LEU A 82 -10.68 11.78 2.15
N LEU A 83 -11.38 10.65 2.20
CA LEU A 83 -12.60 10.44 1.42
C LEU A 83 -13.87 10.89 2.12
N ASP A 84 -13.79 11.16 3.40
CA ASP A 84 -14.96 11.42 4.26
C ASP A 84 -15.99 10.29 4.14
N ASP A 85 -15.51 9.05 4.18
CA ASP A 85 -16.34 7.86 3.97
C ASP A 85 -15.67 6.67 4.63
N LYS A 86 -16.46 5.62 4.91
CA LYS A 86 -15.91 4.39 5.46
C LYS A 86 -15.25 3.56 4.37
N VAL A 87 -14.13 2.94 4.74
CA VAL A 87 -13.30 2.18 3.79
C VAL A 87 -12.96 0.82 4.38
N TYR A 88 -13.09 -0.21 3.54
CA TYR A 88 -12.52 -1.53 3.82
C TYR A 88 -11.20 -1.62 3.08
N LEU A 89 -10.12 -1.78 3.83
CA LEU A 89 -8.77 -1.86 3.26
C LEU A 89 -8.22 -3.25 3.46
N GLU A 90 -7.85 -3.89 2.34
CA GLU A 90 -7.15 -5.17 2.35
C GLU A 90 -5.73 -4.95 1.83
N LEU A 91 -4.76 -5.45 2.59
CA LEU A 91 -3.35 -5.31 2.25
C LEU A 91 -2.72 -6.69 2.03
N TRP A 92 -1.93 -6.80 0.99
CA TRP A 92 -1.07 -7.95 0.73
C TRP A 92 0.37 -7.49 0.69
N VAL A 93 1.29 -8.41 0.95
CA VAL A 93 2.73 -8.13 0.85
C VAL A 93 3.33 -9.08 -0.17
N LYS A 94 4.06 -8.52 -1.13
CA LYS A 94 4.68 -9.28 -2.20
C LYS A 94 6.18 -8.99 -2.24
N VAL A 95 6.98 -10.02 -2.43
CA VAL A 95 8.42 -9.87 -2.66
C VAL A 95 8.66 -9.83 -4.15
N GLN A 96 9.34 -8.78 -4.59
CA GLN A 96 9.73 -8.62 -5.99
C GLN A 96 11.18 -8.16 -6.01
N LYS A 97 12.08 -9.07 -6.26
CA LYS A 97 13.52 -8.78 -6.23
C LYS A 97 13.87 -7.73 -7.28
N ASP A 98 14.71 -6.78 -6.86
CA ASP A 98 15.23 -5.72 -7.74
C ASP A 98 14.14 -4.89 -8.45
N TRP A 99 12.98 -4.74 -7.82
CA TRP A 99 11.87 -4.03 -8.45
C TRP A 99 12.23 -2.58 -8.84
N ARG A 100 13.12 -1.94 -8.09
CA ARG A 100 13.52 -0.56 -8.36
C ARG A 100 14.35 -0.42 -9.63
N ASP A 101 15.03 -1.49 -10.03
CA ASP A 101 15.90 -1.50 -11.21
C ASP A 101 15.17 -1.94 -12.47
N LYS A 102 13.89 -2.27 -12.37
CA LYS A 102 13.09 -2.78 -13.47
C LYS A 102 12.01 -1.77 -13.84
N LYS A 103 12.18 -1.11 -14.99
CA LYS A 103 11.19 -0.14 -15.46
C LYS A 103 9.81 -0.74 -15.61
N ILE A 104 9.73 -2.00 -16.06
CA ILE A 104 8.45 -2.67 -16.23
C ILE A 104 7.71 -2.81 -14.90
N TYR A 105 8.41 -3.09 -13.82
CA TYR A 105 7.78 -3.18 -12.51
C TYR A 105 7.29 -1.83 -12.02
N LEU A 106 8.06 -0.78 -12.24
CA LEU A 106 7.65 0.56 -11.88
C LEU A 106 6.38 0.96 -12.63
N GLN A 107 6.27 0.59 -13.90
CA GLN A 107 5.07 0.83 -14.69
C GLN A 107 3.88 0.03 -14.16
N ASP A 108 4.10 -1.27 -13.91
CA ASP A 108 3.05 -2.15 -13.42
C ASP A 108 2.56 -1.74 -12.03
N PHE A 109 3.42 -1.09 -11.24
CA PHE A 109 3.09 -0.65 -9.89
C PHE A 109 2.48 0.75 -9.84
N GLY A 110 2.06 1.28 -10.98
CA GLY A 110 1.33 2.53 -11.02
C GLY A 110 2.18 3.79 -11.00
N TYR A 111 3.45 3.68 -11.37
CA TYR A 111 4.35 4.83 -11.42
C TYR A 111 4.42 5.47 -12.81
N ARG A 112 3.50 5.12 -13.69
CA ARG A 112 3.38 5.74 -15.03
C ARG A 112 2.66 7.07 -14.91
N LYS A 113 3.30 8.11 -15.40
CA LYS A 113 2.70 9.44 -15.36
C LYS A 113 1.46 9.57 -16.23
N GLU A 114 1.46 8.92 -17.38
CA GLU A 114 0.34 8.98 -18.32
C GLU A 114 -0.92 8.27 -17.83
N GLU A 115 -0.81 7.46 -16.78
CA GLU A 115 -1.97 6.79 -16.19
C GLU A 115 -2.51 7.53 -14.97
N TYR A 116 -1.79 8.51 -14.51
CA TYR A 116 -2.12 9.29 -13.34
C TYR A 116 -2.05 10.78 -13.66
#